data_4c10a9a9324a5f433377c4a693d39539
#
_entry.id   4c10a9a9324a5f433377c4a693d39539
#
_cell.length_a   1.000
_cell.length_b   1.000
_cell.length_c   1.000
_cell.angle_alpha   90.00
_cell.angle_beta   90.00
_cell.angle_gamma   90.00
#
_symmetry.space_group_name_H-M   'P 1'
#
loop_
_entity.id
_entity.type
_entity.pdbx_description
1 polymer ?
#
loop_
_entity_poly.entity_id
_entity_poly.type
_entity_poly.pdbx_seq_one_letter_code
_entity_poly.pdbx_strand_id
1 'polypeptide(L)'
;WINILYQTVPYDITKGSKDLGINMGGKYHRMYTLGHDPILGWIFGTANILTDCITFNNFHTNRISRIDPVTGAKKMVITPEVVLLGKMFSECYDEVKADPLNLPAALFAQAQHLKSDEFTKLGLPVPILSSINEDFASKLYSENYDALCFARDAKIVGASFVISKLFDMIISLLHGLFRKDGEDKDLYEVRSRKILLISNAIASSSTIINATITSNPKNLDIGSLLNTMTHLFTDVRFI
;
A
#
# COMPACT_ATOMS: atom_id res chain seq x y z
N TRP A 1 25.82 7.24 13.61
CA TRP A 1 25.16 6.08 12.98
C TRP A 1 25.01 4.89 13.93
N ILE A 2 25.96 4.63 14.82
CA ILE A 2 25.89 3.49 15.77
C ILE A 2 24.62 3.56 16.62
N ASN A 3 24.26 4.74 17.14
CA ASN A 3 23.05 4.93 17.93
C ASN A 3 21.79 4.59 17.14
N ILE A 4 21.78 4.86 15.84
CA ILE A 4 20.65 4.54 14.95
C ILE A 4 20.42 3.04 14.87
N LEU A 5 21.48 2.23 14.80
CA LEU A 5 21.37 0.77 14.71
C LEU A 5 20.83 0.10 15.95
N TYR A 6 21.11 0.68 17.15
CA TYR A 6 20.76 0.07 18.43
C TYR A 6 19.53 0.70 19.11
N GLN A 7 18.99 1.76 18.54
CA GLN A 7 17.80 2.40 19.12
C GLN A 7 16.51 1.69 18.70
N THR A 8 15.51 1.72 19.58
CA THR A 8 14.15 1.36 19.20
C THR A 8 13.63 2.37 18.19
N VAL A 9 13.01 1.91 17.12
CA VAL A 9 12.44 2.80 16.10
C VAL A 9 11.34 3.68 16.69
N PRO A 10 11.28 4.97 16.35
CA PRO A 10 10.43 5.93 17.06
C PRO A 10 8.92 5.69 16.85
N TYR A 11 8.53 5.04 15.79
CA TYR A 11 7.14 4.75 15.46
C TYR A 11 6.62 3.43 16.05
N ASP A 12 7.46 2.62 16.73
CA ASP A 12 7.06 1.40 17.45
C ASP A 12 6.59 1.70 18.89
N ILE A 13 5.90 2.81 19.06
CA ILE A 13 5.32 3.21 20.35
C ILE A 13 4.00 2.48 20.54
N THR A 14 3.93 1.68 21.61
CA THR A 14 2.70 0.95 21.99
C THR A 14 1.81 1.71 22.98
N LYS A 15 2.30 2.80 23.53
CA LYS A 15 1.54 3.68 24.43
C LYS A 15 1.17 4.96 23.72
N GLY A 16 -0.14 5.17 23.54
CA GLY A 16 -0.66 6.41 22.98
C GLY A 16 -0.48 7.61 23.92
N SER A 17 -0.76 8.78 23.40
CA SER A 17 -0.84 10.02 24.18
C SER A 17 -2.31 10.30 24.47
N LYS A 18 -2.67 10.29 25.76
CA LYS A 18 -4.04 10.66 26.18
C LYS A 18 -4.34 12.13 25.86
N ASP A 19 -3.34 12.99 26.01
CA ASP A 19 -3.46 14.42 25.80
C ASP A 19 -3.69 14.77 24.32
N LEU A 20 -3.24 13.89 23.39
CA LEU A 20 -3.42 14.03 21.97
C LEU A 20 -4.59 13.18 21.42
N GLY A 21 -5.29 12.45 22.29
CA GLY A 21 -6.36 11.55 21.86
C GLY A 21 -5.90 10.35 21.01
N ILE A 22 -4.60 10.03 21.03
CA ILE A 22 -3.98 9.01 20.19
C ILE A 22 -3.89 7.69 20.95
N ASN A 23 -4.55 6.65 20.45
CA ASN A 23 -4.45 5.29 20.96
C ASN A 23 -3.45 4.49 20.12
N MET A 24 -2.36 4.02 20.74
CA MET A 24 -1.31 3.21 20.09
C MET A 24 -1.26 1.78 20.64
N GLY A 25 -2.22 1.41 21.51
CA GLY A 25 -2.24 0.08 22.13
C GLY A 25 -2.55 -1.06 21.16
N GLY A 26 -1.97 -2.23 21.41
CA GLY A 26 -2.23 -3.44 20.63
C GLY A 26 -1.87 -3.28 19.14
N LYS A 27 -2.83 -3.50 18.25
CA LYS A 27 -2.66 -3.42 16.79
C LYS A 27 -2.54 -1.98 16.25
N TYR A 28 -2.98 -0.96 17.01
CA TYR A 28 -3.13 0.40 16.51
C TYR A 28 -1.80 1.05 16.09
N HIS A 29 -0.69 0.83 16.84
CA HIS A 29 0.61 1.37 16.45
C HIS A 29 1.04 0.92 15.04
N ARG A 30 0.69 -0.30 14.65
CA ARG A 30 1.00 -0.87 13.34
C ARG A 30 0.03 -0.46 12.25
N MET A 31 -1.23 -0.22 12.60
CA MET A 31 -2.26 0.22 11.66
C MET A 31 -2.16 1.71 11.31
N TYR A 32 -1.70 2.53 12.27
CA TYR A 32 -1.79 3.97 12.12
C TYR A 32 -0.47 4.63 11.75
N THR A 33 0.67 3.94 11.77
CA THR A 33 1.97 4.55 11.51
C THR A 33 2.56 4.08 10.19
N LEU A 34 2.93 5.04 9.32
CA LEU A 34 3.52 4.76 8.00
C LEU A 34 4.87 4.06 8.08
N GLY A 35 5.58 4.11 9.21
CA GLY A 35 6.82 3.37 9.42
C GLY A 35 6.66 1.86 9.34
N HIS A 36 5.46 1.32 9.66
CA HIS A 36 5.14 -0.11 9.55
C HIS A 36 4.61 -0.52 8.16
N ASP A 37 4.42 0.45 7.26
CA ASP A 37 3.95 0.13 5.92
C ASP A 37 5.07 -0.51 5.08
N PRO A 38 4.84 -1.66 4.43
CA PRO A 38 5.88 -2.36 3.67
C PRO A 38 6.34 -1.59 2.42
N ILE A 39 5.58 -0.60 1.97
CA ILE A 39 5.90 0.24 0.80
C ILE A 39 6.37 1.62 1.26
N LEU A 40 5.49 2.38 1.92
CA LEU A 40 5.80 3.75 2.37
C LEU A 40 6.75 3.77 3.57
N GLY A 41 6.86 2.69 4.32
CA GLY A 41 7.79 2.59 5.45
C GLY A 41 9.25 2.76 5.07
N TRP A 42 9.65 2.41 3.84
CA TRP A 42 11.01 2.68 3.35
C TRP A 42 11.33 4.17 3.31
N ILE A 43 10.34 5.01 3.08
CA ILE A 43 10.50 6.47 3.05
C ILE A 43 10.23 7.04 4.46
N PHE A 44 9.01 6.87 4.96
CA PHE A 44 8.59 7.50 6.22
C PHE A 44 9.21 6.86 7.45
N GLY A 45 9.40 5.54 7.47
CA GLY A 45 10.08 4.85 8.57
C GLY A 45 11.55 5.24 8.67
N THR A 46 12.27 5.27 7.55
CA THR A 46 13.66 5.73 7.50
C THR A 46 13.78 7.19 7.95
N ALA A 47 12.89 8.08 7.44
CA ALA A 47 12.86 9.47 7.85
C ALA A 47 12.55 9.62 9.35
N ASN A 48 11.58 8.89 9.86
CA ASN A 48 11.23 8.88 11.27
C ASN A 48 12.41 8.43 12.17
N ILE A 49 13.17 7.42 11.73
CA ILE A 49 14.37 6.94 12.46
C ILE A 49 15.45 8.02 12.51
N LEU A 50 15.67 8.74 11.42
CA LEU A 50 16.68 9.80 11.33
C LEU A 50 16.32 11.02 12.17
N THR A 51 15.03 11.31 12.34
CA THR A 51 14.56 12.59 12.91
C THR A 51 13.82 12.45 14.24
N ASP A 52 13.77 11.26 14.83
CA ASP A 52 12.95 11.00 16.03
C ASP A 52 11.50 11.52 15.88
N CYS A 53 10.88 11.19 14.75
CA CYS A 53 9.50 11.51 14.45
C CYS A 53 8.63 10.24 14.35
N ILE A 54 7.32 10.44 14.39
CA ILE A 54 6.30 9.44 14.07
C ILE A 54 5.35 10.02 13.02
N THR A 55 5.21 9.34 11.91
CA THR A 55 4.28 9.75 10.84
C THR A 55 3.10 8.79 10.81
N PHE A 56 1.90 9.34 10.97
CA PHE A 56 0.65 8.58 10.96
C PHE A 56 0.16 8.33 9.53
N ASN A 57 -0.80 7.44 9.38
CA ASN A 57 -1.41 7.04 8.11
C ASN A 57 -2.13 8.18 7.37
N ASN A 58 -2.47 9.26 8.05
CA ASN A 58 -3.01 10.51 7.49
C ASN A 58 -1.91 11.54 7.16
N PHE A 59 -0.63 11.13 7.16
CA PHE A 59 0.56 11.96 6.93
C PHE A 59 0.80 13.05 7.99
N HIS A 60 0.07 13.02 9.09
CA HIS A 60 0.38 13.87 10.24
C HIS A 60 1.64 13.34 10.94
N THR A 61 2.54 14.23 11.32
CA THR A 61 3.83 13.85 11.94
C THR A 61 4.02 14.59 13.25
N ASN A 62 4.37 13.85 14.30
CA ASN A 62 4.73 14.38 15.60
C ASN A 62 6.18 14.05 15.94
N ARG A 63 6.78 14.89 16.77
CA ARG A 63 8.09 14.64 17.37
C ARG A 63 7.97 13.57 18.46
N ILE A 64 8.97 12.71 18.56
CA ILE A 64 9.13 11.74 19.64
C ILE A 64 10.19 12.25 20.61
N SER A 65 9.88 12.23 21.91
CA SER A 65 10.88 12.37 22.96
C SER A 65 11.26 10.98 23.48
N ARG A 66 12.57 10.74 23.62
CA ARG A 66 13.09 9.51 24.22
C ARG A 66 13.18 9.59 25.74
N ILE A 67 12.92 10.76 26.28
CA ILE A 67 12.82 11.02 27.70
C ILE A 67 11.44 11.59 27.97
N ASP A 68 10.71 10.96 28.87
CA ASP A 68 9.41 11.46 29.32
C ASP A 68 9.58 12.84 29.97
N PRO A 69 9.02 13.91 29.39
CA PRO A 69 9.22 15.27 29.90
C PRO A 69 8.59 15.50 31.25
N VAL A 70 7.66 14.66 31.72
CA VAL A 70 6.98 14.77 33.00
C VAL A 70 7.73 14.02 34.09
N THR A 71 8.23 12.83 33.80
CA THR A 71 8.84 11.94 34.82
C THR A 71 10.36 11.89 34.72
N GLY A 72 10.98 12.39 33.66
CA GLY A 72 12.42 12.29 33.40
C GLY A 72 12.89 10.85 33.06
N ALA A 73 11.97 9.90 32.98
CA ALA A 73 12.31 8.51 32.71
C ALA A 73 12.71 8.30 31.22
N LYS A 74 13.66 7.39 30.96
CA LYS A 74 14.00 6.96 29.60
C LYS A 74 12.83 6.14 29.03
N LYS A 75 11.98 6.81 28.25
CA LYS A 75 10.79 6.24 27.65
C LYS A 75 10.39 7.08 26.43
N MET A 76 10.06 6.42 25.34
CA MET A 76 9.53 7.12 24.16
C MET A 76 8.12 7.65 24.42
N VAL A 77 7.91 8.92 24.11
CA VAL A 77 6.65 9.64 24.28
C VAL A 77 6.37 10.46 23.02
N ILE A 78 5.14 10.41 22.55
CA ILE A 78 4.69 11.30 21.47
C ILE A 78 4.50 12.69 22.06
N THR A 79 5.23 13.67 21.54
CA THR A 79 5.08 15.06 21.97
C THR A 79 3.99 15.77 21.17
N PRO A 80 3.42 16.87 21.71
CA PRO A 80 2.46 17.67 20.95
C PRO A 80 3.10 18.48 19.81
N GLU A 81 4.43 18.45 19.65
CA GLU A 81 5.11 19.13 18.56
C GLU A 81 4.77 18.48 17.23
N VAL A 82 4.02 19.22 16.38
CA VAL A 82 3.72 18.83 15.01
C VAL A 82 4.88 19.24 14.12
N VAL A 83 5.37 18.28 13.34
CA VAL A 83 6.45 18.48 12.37
C VAL A 83 5.89 18.41 10.97
N LEU A 84 6.06 19.49 10.18
CA LEU A 84 5.68 19.47 8.77
C LEU A 84 6.57 18.47 8.01
N LEU A 85 6.00 17.71 7.06
CA LEU A 85 6.76 16.73 6.28
C LEU A 85 7.99 17.34 5.59
N GLY A 86 7.86 18.55 5.03
CA GLY A 86 8.99 19.26 4.43
C GLY A 86 10.12 19.53 5.41
N LYS A 87 9.77 19.90 6.67
CA LYS A 87 10.75 20.11 7.75
C LYS A 87 11.41 18.78 8.12
N MET A 88 10.64 17.70 8.28
CA MET A 88 11.17 16.39 8.59
C MET A 88 12.18 15.92 7.53
N PHE A 89 11.87 16.07 6.24
CA PHE A 89 12.80 15.69 5.17
C PHE A 89 14.03 16.62 5.08
N SER A 90 13.90 17.90 5.43
CA SER A 90 15.04 18.80 5.57
C SER A 90 15.97 18.36 6.70
N GLU A 91 15.41 18.00 7.85
CA GLU A 91 16.17 17.45 8.97
C GLU A 91 16.86 16.11 8.61
N CYS A 92 16.19 15.24 7.83
CA CYS A 92 16.82 14.02 7.29
C CYS A 92 18.06 14.35 6.45
N TYR A 93 17.95 15.35 5.59
CA TYR A 93 19.09 15.79 4.77
C TYR A 93 20.24 16.30 5.64
N ASP A 94 19.95 17.09 6.67
CA ASP A 94 20.97 17.63 7.58
C ASP A 94 21.65 16.51 8.39
N GLU A 95 20.91 15.51 8.86
CA GLU A 95 21.44 14.32 9.53
C GLU A 95 22.35 13.49 8.63
N VAL A 96 21.98 13.28 7.36
CA VAL A 96 22.80 12.58 6.38
C VAL A 96 24.03 13.38 5.98
N LYS A 97 23.91 14.71 5.92
CA LYS A 97 25.04 15.60 5.63
C LYS A 97 26.03 15.63 6.78
N ALA A 98 25.56 15.58 8.03
CA ALA A 98 26.42 15.54 9.22
C ALA A 98 27.21 14.22 9.32
N ASP A 99 26.59 13.09 9.04
CA ASP A 99 27.23 11.78 8.94
C ASP A 99 26.55 10.94 7.84
N PRO A 100 27.22 10.75 6.69
CA PRO A 100 26.66 9.96 5.57
C PRO A 100 26.32 8.50 5.91
N LEU A 101 26.87 7.95 7.00
CA LEU A 101 26.54 6.60 7.47
C LEU A 101 25.18 6.53 8.18
N ASN A 102 24.58 7.67 8.54
CA ASN A 102 23.26 7.70 9.14
C ASN A 102 22.18 7.13 8.22
N LEU A 103 22.25 7.41 6.90
CA LEU A 103 21.26 6.91 5.96
C LEU A 103 21.30 5.37 5.80
N PRO A 104 22.42 4.71 5.49
CA PRO A 104 22.45 3.25 5.43
C PRO A 104 22.14 2.60 6.78
N ALA A 105 22.50 3.21 7.90
CA ALA A 105 22.14 2.71 9.23
C ALA A 105 20.62 2.77 9.46
N ALA A 106 19.97 3.86 9.10
CA ALA A 106 18.51 4.01 9.21
C ALA A 106 17.76 3.06 8.27
N LEU A 107 18.22 2.91 7.03
CA LEU A 107 17.66 1.93 6.08
C LEU A 107 17.81 0.49 6.59
N PHE A 108 18.95 0.15 7.19
CA PHE A 108 19.15 -1.17 7.78
C PHE A 108 18.23 -1.39 8.99
N ALA A 109 18.12 -0.43 9.90
CA ALA A 109 17.22 -0.49 11.04
C ALA A 109 15.75 -0.65 10.57
N GLN A 110 15.33 0.10 9.54
CA GLN A 110 14.03 -0.02 8.92
C GLN A 110 13.79 -1.41 8.32
N ALA A 111 14.77 -1.93 7.57
CA ALA A 111 14.70 -3.27 6.98
C ALA A 111 14.53 -4.35 8.05
N GLN A 112 15.29 -4.27 9.14
CA GLN A 112 15.17 -5.21 10.26
C GLN A 112 13.81 -5.13 10.94
N HIS A 113 13.29 -3.92 11.11
CA HIS A 113 11.99 -3.70 11.72
C HIS A 113 10.85 -4.26 10.83
N LEU A 114 10.82 -3.92 9.56
CA LEU A 114 9.84 -4.45 8.60
C LEU A 114 9.91 -5.99 8.51
N LYS A 115 11.13 -6.57 8.52
CA LYS A 115 11.29 -8.01 8.52
C LYS A 115 10.72 -8.65 9.80
N SER A 116 10.94 -8.03 10.96
CA SER A 116 10.36 -8.49 12.23
C SER A 116 8.83 -8.45 12.19
N ASP A 117 8.27 -7.40 11.62
CA ASP A 117 6.83 -7.23 11.47
C ASP A 117 6.20 -8.21 10.48
N GLU A 118 6.91 -8.55 9.40
CA GLU A 118 6.45 -9.55 8.43
C GLU A 118 6.22 -10.91 9.08
N PHE A 119 7.12 -11.32 9.99
CA PHE A 119 6.91 -12.54 10.79
C PHE A 119 5.73 -12.43 11.75
N THR A 120 5.28 -11.23 12.08
CA THR A 120 4.12 -10.97 12.94
C THR A 120 2.83 -10.69 12.14
N LYS A 121 2.77 -11.13 10.87
CA LYS A 121 1.61 -11.07 9.96
C LYS A 121 1.29 -9.67 9.41
N LEU A 122 2.29 -8.82 9.30
CA LEU A 122 2.15 -7.54 8.61
C LEU A 122 2.39 -7.73 7.11
N GLY A 123 3.40 -7.35 6.53
CA GLY A 123 3.68 -7.52 5.11
C GLY A 123 2.63 -6.95 4.14
N LEU A 124 1.49 -6.47 4.65
CA LEU A 124 0.45 -5.77 3.91
C LEU A 124 0.53 -4.27 4.20
N PRO A 125 0.16 -3.40 3.25
CA PRO A 125 0.11 -1.96 3.46
C PRO A 125 -1.07 -1.56 4.36
N VAL A 126 -1.14 -2.14 5.56
CA VAL A 126 -2.23 -1.94 6.51
C VAL A 126 -2.37 -0.48 6.94
N PRO A 127 -1.29 0.31 7.14
CA PRO A 127 -1.41 1.73 7.41
C PRO A 127 -2.10 2.50 6.28
N ILE A 128 -1.78 2.22 5.02
CA ILE A 128 -2.47 2.84 3.87
C ILE A 128 -3.93 2.38 3.81
N LEU A 129 -4.18 1.09 3.97
CA LEU A 129 -5.53 0.54 3.97
C LEU A 129 -6.38 1.11 5.09
N SER A 130 -5.82 1.31 6.28
CA SER A 130 -6.54 1.89 7.42
C SER A 130 -6.90 3.37 7.22
N SER A 131 -6.10 4.12 6.44
CA SER A 131 -6.45 5.50 6.08
C SER A 131 -7.66 5.59 5.14
N ILE A 132 -7.92 4.51 4.39
CA ILE A 132 -9.06 4.41 3.46
C ILE A 132 -10.28 3.81 4.18
N ASN A 133 -10.08 2.70 4.89
CA ASN A 133 -11.13 2.00 5.63
C ASN A 133 -10.53 1.26 6.83
N GLU A 134 -10.75 1.81 8.03
CA GLU A 134 -10.22 1.27 9.28
C GLU A 134 -10.81 -0.10 9.63
N ASP A 135 -12.11 -0.29 9.40
CA ASP A 135 -12.79 -1.56 9.71
C ASP A 135 -12.25 -2.68 8.85
N PHE A 136 -12.02 -2.42 7.56
CA PHE A 136 -11.42 -3.40 6.65
C PHE A 136 -10.00 -3.77 7.07
N ALA A 137 -9.15 -2.77 7.34
CA ALA A 137 -7.78 -2.99 7.80
C ALA A 137 -7.75 -3.76 9.15
N SER A 138 -8.64 -3.40 10.07
CA SER A 138 -8.81 -4.09 11.36
C SER A 138 -9.21 -5.56 11.17
N LYS A 139 -10.10 -5.83 10.22
CA LYS A 139 -10.54 -7.18 9.91
C LYS A 139 -9.42 -8.02 9.29
N LEU A 140 -8.67 -7.49 8.33
CA LEU A 140 -7.49 -8.17 7.79
C LEU A 140 -6.50 -8.55 8.89
N TYR A 141 -6.27 -7.63 9.82
CA TYR A 141 -5.39 -7.88 10.95
C TYR A 141 -5.92 -8.96 11.90
N SER A 142 -7.24 -8.97 12.19
CA SER A 142 -7.87 -9.94 13.08
C SER A 142 -7.95 -11.35 12.49
N GLU A 143 -8.16 -11.47 11.17
CA GLU A 143 -8.25 -12.75 10.44
C GLU A 143 -6.86 -13.35 10.15
N ASN A 144 -5.79 -12.72 10.63
CA ASN A 144 -4.43 -13.15 10.36
C ASN A 144 -4.09 -13.28 8.86
N TYR A 145 -4.67 -12.42 8.05
CA TYR A 145 -4.37 -12.35 6.63
C TYR A 145 -3.02 -11.65 6.44
N ASP A 146 -2.00 -12.41 6.15
CA ASP A 146 -0.62 -11.96 6.05
C ASP A 146 -0.16 -11.74 4.59
N ALA A 147 1.07 -11.27 4.41
CA ALA A 147 1.65 -11.05 3.10
C ALA A 147 1.76 -12.33 2.26
N LEU A 148 1.92 -13.50 2.87
CA LEU A 148 1.98 -14.77 2.15
C LEU A 148 0.60 -15.14 1.60
N CYS A 149 -0.46 -14.93 2.39
CA CYS A 149 -1.84 -15.08 1.91
C CYS A 149 -2.12 -14.12 0.76
N PHE A 150 -1.74 -12.84 0.91
CA PHE A 150 -1.88 -11.85 -0.15
C PHE A 150 -1.06 -12.21 -1.39
N ALA A 151 0.21 -12.63 -1.24
CA ALA A 151 1.08 -12.97 -2.36
C ALA A 151 0.53 -14.18 -3.14
N ARG A 152 0.00 -15.19 -2.43
CA ARG A 152 -0.67 -16.32 -3.06
C ARG A 152 -1.89 -15.87 -3.85
N ASP A 153 -2.74 -15.06 -3.26
CA ASP A 153 -3.97 -14.61 -3.89
C ASP A 153 -3.67 -13.61 -5.02
N ALA A 154 -2.70 -12.71 -4.83
CA ALA A 154 -2.22 -11.79 -5.86
C ALA A 154 -1.59 -12.51 -7.06
N LYS A 155 -0.88 -13.64 -6.83
CA LYS A 155 -0.35 -14.47 -7.93
C LYS A 155 -1.48 -15.01 -8.80
N ILE A 156 -2.55 -15.49 -8.19
CA ILE A 156 -3.72 -16.02 -8.89
C ILE A 156 -4.40 -14.88 -9.67
N VAL A 157 -4.67 -13.75 -9.02
CA VAL A 157 -5.27 -12.56 -9.64
C VAL A 157 -4.38 -12.01 -10.76
N GLY A 158 -3.06 -11.93 -10.53
CA GLY A 158 -2.09 -11.47 -11.53
C GLY A 158 -2.03 -12.39 -12.74
N ALA A 159 -2.04 -13.70 -12.56
CA ALA A 159 -2.08 -14.66 -13.65
C ALA A 159 -3.36 -14.51 -14.48
N SER A 160 -4.52 -14.39 -13.85
CA SER A 160 -5.79 -14.18 -14.53
C SER A 160 -5.82 -12.85 -15.29
N PHE A 161 -5.29 -11.77 -14.71
CA PHE A 161 -5.17 -10.47 -15.38
C PHE A 161 -4.30 -10.57 -16.64
N VAL A 162 -3.14 -11.23 -16.55
CA VAL A 162 -2.25 -11.43 -17.70
C VAL A 162 -2.93 -12.26 -18.80
N ILE A 163 -3.64 -13.32 -18.43
CA ILE A 163 -4.41 -14.15 -19.38
C ILE A 163 -5.48 -13.29 -20.06
N SER A 164 -6.22 -12.48 -19.31
CA SER A 164 -7.22 -11.56 -19.88
C SER A 164 -6.59 -10.59 -20.88
N LYS A 165 -5.40 -10.04 -20.58
CA LYS A 165 -4.66 -9.19 -21.51
C LYS A 165 -4.18 -9.91 -22.76
N LEU A 166 -3.82 -11.20 -22.67
CA LEU A 166 -3.51 -12.02 -23.84
C LEU A 166 -4.73 -12.21 -24.73
N PHE A 167 -5.92 -12.43 -24.16
CA PHE A 167 -7.16 -12.48 -24.95
C PHE A 167 -7.47 -11.15 -25.61
N ASP A 168 -7.29 -10.02 -24.92
CA ASP A 168 -7.43 -8.69 -25.52
C ASP A 168 -6.53 -8.51 -26.74
N MET A 169 -5.28 -8.96 -26.64
CA MET A 169 -4.33 -8.92 -27.75
C MET A 169 -4.80 -9.79 -28.91
N ILE A 170 -5.26 -11.02 -28.66
CA ILE A 170 -5.79 -11.93 -29.69
C ILE A 170 -7.02 -11.31 -30.37
N ILE A 171 -7.96 -10.78 -29.61
CA ILE A 171 -9.16 -10.12 -30.14
C ILE A 171 -8.76 -8.92 -31.01
N SER A 172 -7.79 -8.12 -30.56
CA SER A 172 -7.29 -6.98 -31.35
C SER A 172 -6.63 -7.40 -32.66
N LEU A 173 -5.83 -8.48 -32.63
CA LEU A 173 -5.20 -9.06 -33.83
C LEU A 173 -6.26 -9.59 -34.80
N LEU A 174 -7.23 -10.36 -34.30
CA LEU A 174 -8.32 -10.86 -35.13
C LEU A 174 -9.14 -9.72 -35.75
N HIS A 175 -9.48 -8.70 -34.96
CA HIS A 175 -10.17 -7.50 -35.47
C HIS A 175 -9.32 -6.78 -36.53
N GLY A 176 -8.00 -6.75 -36.36
CA GLY A 176 -7.05 -6.19 -37.34
C GLY A 176 -7.07 -6.90 -38.71
N LEU A 177 -7.28 -8.22 -38.71
CA LEU A 177 -7.38 -8.99 -39.96
C LEU A 177 -8.63 -8.65 -40.82
N PHE A 178 -9.66 -8.12 -40.21
CA PHE A 178 -10.89 -7.68 -40.86
C PHE A 178 -10.92 -6.20 -41.21
N ARG A 179 -9.82 -5.49 -40.98
CA ARG A 179 -9.69 -4.06 -41.30
C ARG A 179 -9.72 -3.91 -42.83
N LYS A 180 -10.56 -2.97 -43.28
CA LYS A 180 -10.66 -2.65 -44.74
C LYS A 180 -9.61 -1.60 -45.12
N ASP A 181 -9.09 -1.75 -46.35
CA ASP A 181 -8.22 -0.74 -46.92
C ASP A 181 -8.96 0.58 -47.04
N GLY A 182 -8.34 1.66 -46.53
CA GLY A 182 -8.92 3.02 -46.49
C GLY A 182 -9.86 3.29 -45.33
N GLU A 183 -10.05 2.34 -44.39
CA GLU A 183 -10.83 2.60 -43.20
C GLU A 183 -10.16 3.69 -42.30
N ASP A 184 -10.97 4.66 -41.82
CA ASP A 184 -10.54 5.70 -40.95
C ASP A 184 -9.94 5.11 -39.65
N LYS A 185 -8.77 5.62 -39.25
CA LYS A 185 -8.04 5.12 -38.08
C LYS A 185 -8.81 5.31 -36.78
N ASP A 186 -9.44 6.46 -36.61
CA ASP A 186 -10.13 6.80 -35.37
C ASP A 186 -11.39 5.94 -35.22
N LEU A 187 -12.10 5.72 -36.33
CA LEU A 187 -13.26 4.82 -36.37
C LEU A 187 -12.85 3.37 -36.04
N TYR A 188 -11.73 2.91 -36.60
CA TYR A 188 -11.21 1.56 -36.33
C TYR A 188 -10.83 1.45 -34.84
N GLU A 189 -10.16 2.45 -34.25
CA GLU A 189 -9.77 2.45 -32.85
C GLU A 189 -10.99 2.43 -31.92
N VAL A 190 -11.99 3.27 -32.16
CA VAL A 190 -13.25 3.29 -31.41
C VAL A 190 -13.94 1.91 -31.46
N ARG A 191 -14.00 1.28 -32.62
CA ARG A 191 -14.56 -0.08 -32.76
C ARG A 191 -13.78 -1.12 -31.97
N SER A 192 -12.45 -1.09 -32.05
CA SER A 192 -11.58 -2.02 -31.33
C SER A 192 -11.80 -1.89 -29.82
N ARG A 193 -11.83 -0.67 -29.28
CA ARG A 193 -12.06 -0.40 -27.86
C ARG A 193 -13.45 -0.86 -27.41
N LYS A 194 -14.48 -0.64 -28.24
CA LYS A 194 -15.84 -1.16 -27.95
C LYS A 194 -15.88 -2.68 -27.89
N ILE A 195 -15.23 -3.36 -28.84
CA ILE A 195 -15.17 -4.82 -28.87
C ILE A 195 -14.49 -5.35 -27.59
N LEU A 196 -13.35 -4.78 -27.21
CA LEU A 196 -12.62 -5.18 -26.02
C LEU A 196 -13.43 -4.93 -24.75
N LEU A 197 -14.04 -3.76 -24.60
CA LEU A 197 -14.87 -3.43 -23.45
C LEU A 197 -16.05 -4.39 -23.31
N ILE A 198 -16.78 -4.66 -24.42
CA ILE A 198 -17.93 -5.56 -24.41
C ILE A 198 -17.49 -7.00 -24.10
N SER A 199 -16.42 -7.49 -24.72
CA SER A 199 -15.90 -8.84 -24.50
C SER A 199 -15.50 -9.05 -23.05
N ASN A 200 -14.78 -8.09 -22.47
CA ASN A 200 -14.37 -8.15 -21.07
C ASN A 200 -15.57 -8.02 -20.12
N ALA A 201 -16.55 -7.19 -20.43
CA ALA A 201 -17.78 -7.09 -19.64
C ALA A 201 -18.56 -8.40 -19.63
N ILE A 202 -18.67 -9.10 -20.76
CA ILE A 202 -19.32 -10.42 -20.86
C ILE A 202 -18.55 -11.45 -20.03
N ALA A 203 -17.21 -11.51 -20.17
CA ALA A 203 -16.36 -12.44 -19.43
C ALA A 203 -16.50 -12.22 -17.91
N SER A 204 -16.39 -10.98 -17.45
CA SER A 204 -16.52 -10.65 -16.03
C SER A 204 -17.93 -10.93 -15.49
N SER A 205 -18.96 -10.62 -16.25
CA SER A 205 -20.34 -10.93 -15.85
C SER A 205 -20.55 -12.43 -15.68
N SER A 206 -19.95 -13.26 -16.53
CA SER A 206 -20.05 -14.72 -16.41
C SER A 206 -19.42 -15.24 -15.12
N THR A 207 -18.31 -14.67 -14.66
CA THR A 207 -17.66 -15.07 -13.40
C THR A 207 -18.50 -14.63 -12.18
N ILE A 208 -19.12 -13.44 -12.24
CA ILE A 208 -20.04 -12.96 -11.20
C ILE A 208 -21.26 -13.89 -11.10
N ILE A 209 -21.88 -14.23 -12.23
CA ILE A 209 -23.03 -15.13 -12.28
C ILE A 209 -22.65 -16.50 -11.69
N ASN A 210 -21.51 -17.06 -12.10
CA ASN A 210 -21.04 -18.34 -11.59
C ASN A 210 -20.79 -18.31 -10.07
N ALA A 211 -20.14 -17.27 -9.57
CA ALA A 211 -19.91 -17.09 -8.13
C ALA A 211 -21.23 -16.98 -7.35
N THR A 212 -22.22 -16.29 -7.92
CA THR A 212 -23.54 -16.12 -7.32
C THR A 212 -24.34 -17.41 -7.30
N ILE A 213 -24.42 -18.14 -8.42
CA ILE A 213 -25.14 -19.42 -8.52
C ILE A 213 -24.56 -20.46 -7.59
N THR A 214 -23.24 -20.54 -7.54
CA THR A 214 -22.53 -21.52 -6.69
C THR A 214 -22.42 -21.08 -5.23
N SER A 215 -22.82 -19.86 -4.89
CA SER A 215 -22.61 -19.22 -3.59
C SER A 215 -21.15 -19.33 -3.12
N ASN A 216 -20.22 -19.37 -4.07
CA ASN A 216 -18.80 -19.51 -3.79
C ASN A 216 -18.01 -18.32 -4.35
N PRO A 217 -17.59 -17.39 -3.47
CA PRO A 217 -16.84 -16.21 -3.90
C PRO A 217 -15.47 -16.54 -4.52
N LYS A 218 -14.94 -17.75 -4.32
CA LYS A 218 -13.68 -18.20 -4.95
C LYS A 218 -13.82 -18.41 -6.46
N ASN A 219 -15.04 -18.50 -6.96
CA ASN A 219 -15.30 -18.58 -8.42
C ASN A 219 -15.30 -17.21 -9.10
N LEU A 220 -15.11 -16.12 -8.34
CA LEU A 220 -14.99 -14.78 -8.89
C LEU A 220 -13.58 -14.57 -9.45
N ASP A 221 -13.49 -14.30 -10.75
CA ASP A 221 -12.23 -13.97 -11.41
C ASP A 221 -11.91 -12.47 -11.23
N ILE A 222 -11.21 -12.14 -10.17
CA ILE A 222 -10.83 -10.75 -9.83
C ILE A 222 -9.89 -10.17 -10.90
N GLY A 223 -9.01 -10.99 -11.52
CA GLY A 223 -8.11 -10.53 -12.57
C GLY A 223 -8.88 -10.06 -13.81
N SER A 224 -9.88 -10.84 -14.24
CA SER A 224 -10.78 -10.46 -15.34
C SER A 224 -11.59 -9.19 -14.99
N LEU A 225 -12.11 -9.07 -13.76
CA LEU A 225 -12.81 -7.86 -13.29
C LEU A 225 -11.92 -6.63 -13.34
N LEU A 226 -10.66 -6.72 -12.87
CA LEU A 226 -9.70 -5.63 -12.95
C LEU A 226 -9.39 -5.22 -14.37
N ASN A 227 -9.29 -6.20 -15.30
CA ASN A 227 -9.11 -5.91 -16.71
C ASN A 227 -10.31 -5.16 -17.29
N THR A 228 -11.52 -5.61 -17.00
CA THR A 228 -12.76 -4.93 -17.43
C THR A 228 -12.84 -3.50 -16.89
N MET A 229 -12.50 -3.30 -15.60
CA MET A 229 -12.44 -1.95 -15.02
C MET A 229 -11.40 -1.08 -15.72
N THR A 230 -10.24 -1.63 -16.07
CA THR A 230 -9.21 -0.90 -16.83
C THR A 230 -9.79 -0.41 -18.15
N HIS A 231 -10.46 -1.27 -18.94
CA HIS A 231 -11.12 -0.87 -20.19
C HIS A 231 -12.23 0.16 -19.94
N LEU A 232 -13.02 0.00 -18.90
CA LEU A 232 -14.07 0.96 -18.55
C LEU A 232 -13.49 2.37 -18.33
N PHE A 233 -12.41 2.48 -17.57
CA PHE A 233 -11.79 3.78 -17.29
C PHE A 233 -11.01 4.37 -18.45
N THR A 234 -10.36 3.54 -19.27
CA THR A 234 -9.53 4.01 -20.36
C THR A 234 -10.31 4.24 -21.64
N ASP A 235 -11.31 3.40 -21.94
CA ASP A 235 -11.93 3.34 -23.24
C ASP A 235 -13.26 4.12 -23.32
N VAL A 236 -14.01 4.26 -22.19
CA VAL A 236 -15.25 5.04 -22.18
C VAL A 236 -15.04 6.50 -22.59
N ARG A 237 -13.86 7.06 -22.32
CA ARG A 237 -13.54 8.43 -22.78
C ARG A 237 -13.34 8.55 -24.27
N PHE A 238 -13.07 7.45 -24.98
CA PHE A 238 -12.86 7.39 -26.43
C PHE A 238 -14.13 7.01 -27.21
N ILE A 239 -15.09 6.43 -26.54
CA ILE A 239 -16.35 5.98 -27.12
C ILE A 239 -17.41 7.07 -27.03
#